data_f730d3e18815ef73bd3977902fb1424f
#
_entry.id   f730d3e18815ef73bd3977902fb1424f
#
_cell.length_a   1.000
_cell.length_b   1.000
_cell.length_c   1.000
_cell.angle_alpha   90.00
_cell.angle_beta   90.00
_cell.angle_gamma   90.00
#
_symmetry.space_group_name_H-M   'P 1'
#
loop_
_entity.id
_entity.type
_entity.pdbx_description
1 polymer ?
#
loop_
_entity_poly.entity_id
_entity_poly.type
_entity_poly.pdbx_seq_one_letter_code
_entity_poly.pdbx_strand_id
1 'polypeptide(L)'
;MKKVHAPIHPGEVLLEEFMLPYGISQYEVAKVIGVSPRRINEIVHGKRSITADSALRLARAFSMNDAFFSNLQADYDLAIERDRLEAVLPNISVLPAVAKAMLKTAV
;
A
#
# COMPACT_ATOMS: atom_id res chain seq x y z
N MET A 1 -0.70 16.61 -15.82
CA MET A 1 -1.64 17.22 -14.88
C MET A 1 -1.10 17.11 -13.46
N LYS A 2 -1.18 18.18 -12.72
CA LYS A 2 -0.71 18.17 -11.34
C LYS A 2 -1.64 17.39 -10.43
N LYS A 3 -1.07 16.65 -9.52
CA LYS A 3 -1.85 15.99 -8.50
C LYS A 3 -2.33 16.99 -7.47
N VAL A 4 -3.56 16.80 -7.02
CA VAL A 4 -4.12 17.60 -5.94
C VAL A 4 -3.53 17.14 -4.60
N HIS A 5 -3.35 15.83 -4.42
CA HIS A 5 -2.83 15.26 -3.20
C HIS A 5 -1.75 14.22 -3.51
N ALA A 6 -0.68 14.23 -2.73
CA ALA A 6 0.31 13.16 -2.79
C ALA A 6 -0.29 11.87 -2.24
N PRO A 7 0.10 10.71 -2.77
CA PRO A 7 -0.32 9.44 -2.20
C PRO A 7 0.13 9.33 -0.73
N ILE A 8 -0.72 8.74 0.09
CA ILE A 8 -0.43 8.58 1.52
C ILE A 8 0.28 7.25 1.72
N HIS A 9 1.48 7.29 2.30
CA HIS A 9 2.24 6.08 2.59
C HIS A 9 1.49 5.24 3.63
N PRO A 10 1.44 3.91 3.48
CA PRO A 10 0.73 3.06 4.43
C PRO A 10 1.26 3.16 5.87
N GLY A 11 2.51 3.56 6.05
CA GLY A 11 3.07 3.83 7.38
C GLY A 11 2.39 4.98 8.08
N GLU A 12 1.95 6.00 7.32
CA GLU A 12 1.20 7.12 7.89
C GLU A 12 -0.17 6.64 8.35
N VAL A 13 -0.82 5.77 7.57
CA VAL A 13 -2.10 5.17 7.97
C VAL A 13 -1.92 4.37 9.24
N LEU A 14 -0.86 3.56 9.33
CA LEU A 14 -0.57 2.78 10.52
C LEU A 14 -0.44 3.68 11.74
N LEU A 15 0.33 4.76 11.62
CA LEU A 15 0.54 5.69 12.73
C LEU A 15 -0.73 6.42 13.12
N GLU A 16 -1.38 7.06 12.14
CA GLU A 16 -2.50 7.98 12.41
C GLU A 16 -3.80 7.27 12.77
N GLU A 17 -4.06 6.10 12.14
CA GLU A 17 -5.34 5.43 12.28
C GLU A 17 -5.29 4.28 13.29
N PHE A 18 -4.13 3.68 13.50
CA PHE A 18 -4.03 2.47 14.32
C PHE A 18 -3.19 2.62 15.59
N MET A 19 -2.23 3.53 15.60
CA MET A 19 -1.36 3.67 16.76
C MET A 19 -1.75 4.86 17.65
N LEU A 20 -1.81 6.06 17.10
CA LEU A 20 -2.11 7.24 17.87
C LEU A 20 -3.46 7.18 18.58
N PRO A 21 -4.56 6.73 17.93
CA PRO A 21 -5.85 6.71 18.61
C PRO A 21 -5.89 5.81 19.84
N TYR A 22 -5.04 4.77 19.86
CA TYR A 22 -4.99 3.83 21.00
C TYR A 22 -3.81 4.10 21.92
N GLY A 23 -3.02 5.14 21.66
CA GLY A 23 -1.84 5.43 22.47
C GLY A 23 -0.77 4.35 22.41
N ILE A 24 -0.67 3.65 21.27
CA ILE A 24 0.27 2.55 21.10
C ILE A 24 1.59 3.08 20.55
N SER A 25 2.70 2.70 21.21
CA SER A 25 4.04 3.12 20.77
C SER A 25 4.59 2.21 19.69
N GLN A 26 5.58 2.70 18.95
CA GLN A 26 6.32 1.90 17.96
C GLN A 26 6.98 0.69 18.63
N TYR A 27 7.53 0.89 19.81
CA TYR A 27 8.18 -0.18 20.57
C TYR A 27 7.20 -1.29 20.88
N GLU A 28 6.00 -0.91 21.31
CA GLU A 28 4.96 -1.88 21.67
C GLU A 28 4.52 -2.70 20.47
N VAL A 29 4.29 -2.04 19.32
CA VAL A 29 3.93 -2.74 18.08
C VAL A 29 5.03 -3.74 17.72
N ALA A 30 6.28 -3.28 17.69
CA ALA A 30 7.41 -4.11 17.32
C ALA A 30 7.52 -5.34 18.21
N LYS A 31 7.35 -5.13 19.51
CA LYS A 31 7.43 -6.23 20.50
C LYS A 31 6.32 -7.26 20.26
N VAL A 32 5.10 -6.80 20.08
CA VAL A 32 3.94 -7.70 19.91
C VAL A 32 4.06 -8.50 18.62
N ILE A 33 4.47 -7.89 17.53
CA ILE A 33 4.54 -8.60 16.25
C ILE A 33 5.88 -9.28 16.00
N GLY A 34 6.84 -9.12 16.91
CA GLY A 34 8.11 -9.85 16.85
C GLY A 34 9.08 -9.33 15.81
N VAL A 35 9.15 -8.01 15.62
CA VAL A 35 10.10 -7.37 14.69
C VAL A 35 10.91 -6.32 15.46
N SER A 36 11.94 -5.80 14.81
CA SER A 36 12.75 -4.75 15.46
C SER A 36 11.96 -3.43 15.53
N PRO A 37 12.19 -2.62 16.59
CA PRO A 37 11.61 -1.28 16.63
C PRO A 37 12.02 -0.43 15.44
N ARG A 38 13.22 -0.64 14.91
CA ARG A 38 13.68 0.08 13.71
C ARG A 38 12.79 -0.19 12.51
N ARG A 39 12.31 -1.43 12.34
CA ARG A 39 11.41 -1.77 11.23
C ARG A 39 10.15 -0.91 11.30
N ILE A 40 9.52 -0.83 12.48
CA ILE A 40 8.30 -0.04 12.65
C ILE A 40 8.59 1.44 12.45
N ASN A 41 9.70 1.93 13.01
CA ASN A 41 10.09 3.34 12.84
C ASN A 41 10.24 3.70 11.36
N GLU A 42 10.89 2.86 10.59
CA GLU A 42 11.09 3.11 9.16
C GLU A 42 9.77 3.07 8.38
N ILE A 43 8.87 2.16 8.76
CA ILE A 43 7.56 2.08 8.13
C ILE A 43 6.74 3.35 8.39
N VAL A 44 6.63 3.77 9.65
CA VAL A 44 5.79 4.94 9.99
C VAL A 44 6.36 6.24 9.43
N HIS A 45 7.67 6.29 9.15
CA HIS A 45 8.29 7.46 8.52
C HIS A 45 8.34 7.37 6.99
N GLY A 46 7.71 6.36 6.41
CA GLY A 46 7.65 6.23 4.96
C GLY A 46 8.95 5.78 4.30
N LYS A 47 9.90 5.29 5.09
CA LYS A 47 11.22 4.89 4.59
C LYS A 47 11.32 3.41 4.25
N ARG A 48 10.29 2.64 4.56
CA ARG A 48 10.26 1.20 4.31
C ARG A 48 8.84 0.81 3.93
N SER A 49 8.72 -0.03 2.91
CA SER A 49 7.43 -0.59 2.51
C SER A 49 6.95 -1.61 3.52
N ILE A 50 5.63 -1.79 3.58
CA ILE A 50 5.03 -2.88 4.34
C ILE A 50 5.10 -4.12 3.45
N THR A 51 6.02 -5.02 3.76
CA THR A 51 6.15 -6.30 3.05
C THR A 51 5.03 -7.25 3.44
N ALA A 52 4.87 -8.35 2.71
CA ALA A 52 3.88 -9.36 3.05
C ALA A 52 4.08 -9.87 4.48
N ASP A 53 5.32 -10.06 4.90
CA ASP A 53 5.64 -10.48 6.29
C ASP A 53 5.11 -9.46 7.29
N SER A 54 5.47 -8.19 7.12
CA SER A 54 5.02 -7.13 8.03
C SER A 54 3.50 -6.96 7.98
N ALA A 55 2.92 -7.07 6.78
CA ALA A 55 1.47 -6.91 6.60
C ALA A 55 0.68 -7.95 7.38
N LEU A 56 1.10 -9.21 7.31
CA LEU A 56 0.42 -10.29 8.01
C LEU A 56 0.54 -10.12 9.53
N ARG A 57 1.73 -9.76 10.01
CA ARG A 57 1.97 -9.54 11.43
C ARG A 57 1.13 -8.38 11.97
N LEU A 58 1.09 -7.27 11.24
CA LEU A 58 0.29 -6.10 11.62
C LEU A 58 -1.20 -6.43 11.62
N ALA A 59 -1.66 -7.15 10.60
CA ALA A 59 -3.07 -7.52 10.51
C ALA A 59 -3.51 -8.33 11.74
N ARG A 60 -2.68 -9.26 12.18
CA ARG A 60 -2.98 -10.05 13.39
C ARG A 60 -3.02 -9.17 14.62
N ALA A 61 -2.04 -8.27 14.78
CA ALA A 61 -1.96 -7.43 15.97
C ALA A 61 -3.13 -6.45 16.07
N PHE A 62 -3.62 -5.94 14.94
CA PHE A 62 -4.70 -4.96 14.90
C PHE A 62 -6.05 -5.57 14.54
N SER A 63 -6.14 -6.90 14.50
CA SER A 63 -7.40 -7.61 14.24
C SER A 63 -8.04 -7.22 12.91
N MET A 64 -7.22 -7.11 11.88
CA MET A 64 -7.65 -6.84 10.53
C MET A 64 -7.52 -8.10 9.68
N ASN A 65 -8.17 -8.14 8.50
CA ASN A 65 -7.98 -9.28 7.62
C ASN A 65 -6.54 -9.28 7.08
N ASP A 66 -6.09 -10.45 6.64
CA ASP A 66 -4.68 -10.66 6.26
C ASP A 66 -4.22 -9.73 5.13
N ALA A 67 -5.10 -9.33 4.24
CA ALA A 67 -4.75 -8.50 3.08
C ALA A 67 -4.82 -6.99 3.35
N PHE A 68 -5.27 -6.56 4.53
CA PHE A 68 -5.55 -5.16 4.78
C PHE A 68 -4.32 -4.27 4.55
N PHE A 69 -3.23 -4.57 5.24
CA PHE A 69 -2.02 -3.73 5.15
C PHE A 69 -1.30 -3.89 3.82
N SER A 70 -1.34 -5.10 3.22
CA SER A 70 -0.75 -5.29 1.91
C SER A 70 -1.53 -4.54 0.82
N ASN A 71 -2.84 -4.43 0.97
CA ASN A 71 -3.65 -3.63 0.04
C ASN A 71 -3.31 -2.15 0.15
N LEU A 72 -3.09 -1.63 1.36
CA LEU A 72 -2.66 -0.24 1.53
C LEU A 72 -1.34 0.02 0.81
N GLN A 73 -0.39 -0.91 0.94
CA GLN A 73 0.90 -0.77 0.25
C GLN A 73 0.73 -0.82 -1.26
N ALA A 74 -0.08 -1.77 -1.76
CA ALA A 74 -0.32 -1.91 -3.19
C ALA A 74 -0.98 -0.64 -3.77
N ASP A 75 -1.95 -0.09 -3.08
CA ASP A 75 -2.63 1.13 -3.50
C ASP A 75 -1.65 2.31 -3.58
N TYR A 76 -0.77 2.41 -2.59
CA TYR A 76 0.26 3.44 -2.60
C TYR A 76 1.23 3.26 -3.78
N ASP A 77 1.71 2.04 -3.96
CA ASP A 77 2.65 1.73 -5.03
C ASP A 77 2.04 2.03 -6.41
N LEU A 78 0.78 1.65 -6.61
CA LEU A 78 0.08 1.93 -7.87
C LEU A 78 -0.08 3.43 -8.10
N ALA A 79 -0.40 4.18 -7.06
CA ALA A 79 -0.57 5.63 -7.19
C ALA A 79 0.75 6.30 -7.59
N ILE A 80 1.85 5.90 -6.96
CA ILE A 80 3.18 6.42 -7.30
C ILE A 80 3.53 6.09 -8.75
N GLU A 81 3.31 4.84 -9.18
CA GLU A 81 3.64 4.42 -10.53
C GLU A 81 2.74 5.06 -11.59
N ARG A 82 1.45 5.26 -11.28
CA ARG A 82 0.56 5.96 -12.21
C ARG A 82 1.05 7.35 -12.51
N ASP A 83 1.55 8.06 -11.49
CA ASP A 83 2.11 9.40 -11.70
C ASP A 83 3.38 9.33 -12.53
N ARG A 84 4.26 8.38 -12.20
CA ARG A 84 5.52 8.22 -12.92
C ARG A 84 5.28 7.87 -14.38
N LEU A 85 4.25 7.09 -14.65
CA LEU A 85 3.93 6.61 -16.00
C LEU A 85 2.83 7.43 -16.68
N GLU A 86 2.52 8.62 -16.17
CA GLU A 86 1.42 9.45 -16.67
C GLU A 86 1.51 9.69 -18.17
N ALA A 87 2.70 9.94 -18.71
CA ALA A 87 2.91 10.16 -20.13
C ALA A 87 3.01 8.88 -20.94
N VAL A 88 3.23 7.76 -20.30
CA VAL A 88 3.47 6.47 -20.98
C VAL A 88 2.19 5.66 -21.14
N LEU A 89 1.39 5.55 -20.06
CA LEU A 89 0.21 4.69 -20.05
C LEU A 89 -0.79 4.97 -21.18
N PRO A 90 -1.11 6.23 -21.51
CA PRO A 90 -2.05 6.49 -22.59
C PRO A 90 -1.58 5.99 -23.97
N ASN A 91 -0.27 5.75 -24.11
CA ASN A 91 0.30 5.27 -25.37
C ASN A 91 0.30 3.75 -25.47
N ILE A 92 -0.09 3.06 -24.42
CA ILE A 92 -0.18 1.59 -24.44
C ILE A 92 -1.59 1.25 -24.89
N SER A 93 -1.68 0.66 -26.09
CA SER A 93 -2.98 0.24 -26.63
C SER A 93 -3.21 -1.23 -26.31
N VAL A 94 -4.49 -1.61 -26.32
CA VAL A 94 -4.86 -3.01 -26.16
C VAL A 94 -4.29 -3.80 -27.31
N LEU A 95 -3.75 -4.99 -27.03
CA LEU A 95 -3.24 -5.88 -28.07
C LEU A 95 -4.35 -6.19 -29.08
N PRO A 96 -4.06 -6.17 -30.40
CA PRO A 96 -5.10 -6.36 -31.42
C PRO A 96 -5.90 -7.64 -31.25
N ALA A 97 -5.27 -8.75 -30.92
CA ALA A 97 -5.97 -10.01 -30.72
C ALA A 97 -6.93 -9.95 -29.53
N VAL A 98 -6.54 -9.25 -28.48
CA VAL A 98 -7.38 -9.08 -27.29
C VAL A 98 -8.56 -8.15 -27.59
N ALA A 99 -8.30 -7.03 -28.28
CA ALA A 99 -9.36 -6.10 -28.67
C ALA A 99 -10.41 -6.81 -29.53
N LYS A 100 -9.98 -7.65 -30.46
CA LYS A 100 -10.89 -8.42 -31.30
C LYS A 100 -11.76 -9.36 -30.48
N ALA A 101 -11.16 -10.08 -29.55
CA ALA A 101 -11.89 -11.00 -28.67
C ALA A 101 -12.90 -10.27 -27.80
N MET A 102 -12.54 -9.08 -27.28
CA MET A 102 -13.43 -8.27 -26.46
C MET A 102 -14.66 -7.80 -27.24
N LEU A 103 -14.47 -7.41 -28.50
CA LEU A 103 -15.58 -7.02 -29.36
C LEU A 103 -16.56 -8.17 -29.57
N LYS A 104 -16.08 -9.39 -29.69
CA LYS A 104 -16.95 -10.57 -29.85
C LYS A 104 -17.75 -10.88 -28.61
N THR A 105 -17.19 -10.61 -27.43
CA THR A 105 -17.87 -10.91 -26.16
C THR A 105 -18.76 -9.77 -25.68
N ALA A 106 -18.63 -8.59 -26.25
CA ALA A 106 -19.40 -7.42 -25.85
C ALA A 106 -20.81 -7.39 -26.44
N VAL A 107 -21.14 -8.30 -27.35
CA VAL A 107 -22.46 -8.35 -28.01
C VAL A 107 -23.52 -8.96 -27.12
#